data_b0d195000f0c55d4bcffd1833965e7d7
#
_entry.id   b0d195000f0c55d4bcffd1833965e7d7
#
_cell.length_a   1.000
_cell.length_b   1.000
_cell.length_c   1.000
_cell.angle_alpha   90.00
_cell.angle_beta   90.00
_cell.angle_gamma   90.00
#
_symmetry.space_group_name_H-M   'P 1'
#
loop_
_entity.id
_entity.type
_entity.pdbx_description
1 polymer ?
#
loop_
_entity_poly.entity_id
_entity_poly.type
_entity_poly.pdbx_seq_one_letter_code
_entity_poly.pdbx_strand_id
1 'polypeptide(L)'
;MNKELENILTAKQINPTAVRLLVLEFLLKQQAAIGLSDLEIEFERADRTTLYRTLKTFEAKGLIHHVQDGTEAVKYAICKADCKNGNHQDMHLHFHCSKCNGLFCLPKVKIPDIKLPEGFQLQEINLVARGICNDCD
;
A
#
# COMPACT_ATOMS: atom_id res chain seq x y z
N MET A 1 3.88 21.94 6.66
CA MET A 1 3.29 20.87 5.84
C MET A 1 4.32 19.93 5.27
N ASN A 2 5.32 20.46 4.59
CA ASN A 2 6.39 19.60 4.05
C ASN A 2 7.22 18.93 5.14
N LYS A 3 7.29 19.57 6.30
CA LYS A 3 8.12 19.05 7.39
C LYS A 3 7.57 17.75 7.96
N GLU A 4 6.24 17.61 8.04
CA GLU A 4 5.64 16.36 8.48
C GLU A 4 5.92 15.22 7.48
N LEU A 5 5.80 15.53 6.19
CA LEU A 5 6.09 14.56 5.14
C LEU A 5 7.56 14.16 5.16
N GLU A 6 8.45 15.13 5.33
CA GLU A 6 9.87 14.86 5.45
C GLU A 6 10.16 13.97 6.64
N ASN A 7 9.51 14.22 7.77
CA ASN A 7 9.69 13.42 8.96
C ASN A 7 9.25 11.97 8.75
N ILE A 8 8.14 11.77 8.04
CA ILE A 8 7.66 10.43 7.73
C ILE A 8 8.70 9.67 6.89
N LEU A 9 9.24 10.33 5.86
CA LEU A 9 10.25 9.70 5.02
C LEU A 9 11.54 9.43 5.79
N THR A 10 11.99 10.39 6.57
CA THR A 10 13.22 10.26 7.34
C THR A 10 13.11 9.14 8.37
N ALA A 11 11.94 9.00 9.01
CA ALA A 11 11.71 7.93 9.97
C ALA A 11 11.82 6.55 9.33
N LYS A 12 11.56 6.45 8.03
CA LYS A 12 11.72 5.20 7.28
C LYS A 12 13.05 5.12 6.54
N GLN A 13 13.97 6.04 6.83
CA GLN A 13 15.29 6.10 6.20
C GLN A 13 15.20 6.33 4.69
N ILE A 14 14.24 7.16 4.29
CA ILE A 14 14.06 7.55 2.90
C ILE A 14 14.46 9.01 2.77
N ASN A 15 15.36 9.29 1.83
CA ASN A 15 15.80 10.67 1.57
C ASN A 15 14.66 11.47 0.93
N PRO A 16 14.26 12.61 1.52
CA PRO A 16 13.19 13.41 0.91
C PRO A 16 13.64 14.03 -0.41
N THR A 17 12.82 13.85 -1.43
CA THR A 17 12.97 14.55 -2.71
C THR A 17 11.61 15.12 -3.09
N ALA A 18 11.59 16.05 -4.05
CA ALA A 18 10.32 16.67 -4.46
C ALA A 18 9.29 15.62 -4.90
N VAL A 19 9.72 14.67 -5.72
CA VAL A 19 8.83 13.62 -6.22
C VAL A 19 8.33 12.74 -5.07
N ARG A 20 9.23 12.35 -4.18
CA ARG A 20 8.86 11.49 -3.03
C ARG A 20 7.86 12.18 -2.12
N LEU A 21 8.05 13.47 -1.87
CA LEU A 21 7.11 14.24 -1.05
C LEU A 21 5.73 14.33 -1.71
N LEU A 22 5.69 14.58 -3.01
CA LEU A 22 4.43 14.68 -3.74
C LEU A 22 3.69 13.34 -3.77
N VAL A 23 4.42 12.26 -4.01
CA VAL A 23 3.82 10.92 -4.05
C VAL A 23 3.29 10.54 -2.66
N LEU A 24 4.07 10.82 -1.61
CA LEU A 24 3.63 10.54 -0.25
C LEU A 24 2.36 11.32 0.10
N GLU A 25 2.32 12.61 -0.24
CA GLU A 25 1.14 13.44 0.02
C GLU A 25 -0.09 12.85 -0.68
N PHE A 26 0.07 12.45 -1.93
CA PHE A 26 -1.03 11.84 -2.69
C PHE A 26 -1.51 10.56 -2.03
N LEU A 27 -0.57 9.69 -1.62
CA LEU A 27 -0.92 8.42 -0.99
C LEU A 27 -1.66 8.63 0.34
N LEU A 28 -1.26 9.63 1.12
CA LEU A 28 -1.90 9.89 2.41
C LEU A 28 -3.35 10.36 2.25
N LYS A 29 -3.68 10.97 1.12
CA LYS A 29 -5.04 11.46 0.87
C LYS A 29 -5.97 10.35 0.37
N GLN A 30 -5.42 9.21 -0.02
CA GLN A 30 -6.23 8.13 -0.58
C GLN A 30 -6.78 7.25 0.54
N GLN A 31 -8.06 6.88 0.42
CA GLN A 31 -8.68 5.95 1.35
C GLN A 31 -8.54 4.50 0.89
N ALA A 32 -8.23 4.31 -0.38
CA ALA A 32 -8.08 2.99 -0.96
C ALA A 32 -6.68 2.85 -1.57
N ALA A 33 -6.26 1.62 -1.81
CA ALA A 33 -5.00 1.36 -2.49
C ALA A 33 -5.04 1.89 -3.92
N ILE A 34 -3.90 2.36 -4.42
CA ILE A 34 -3.79 2.92 -5.76
C ILE A 34 -2.72 2.18 -6.56
N GLY A 35 -2.86 2.21 -7.87
CA GLY A 35 -1.88 1.63 -8.78
C GLY A 35 -0.96 2.68 -9.39
N LEU A 36 0.05 2.21 -10.11
CA LEU A 36 0.97 3.10 -10.81
C LEU A 36 0.24 4.00 -11.82
N SER A 37 -0.78 3.45 -12.48
CA SER A 37 -1.55 4.23 -13.45
C SER A 37 -2.25 5.43 -12.81
N ASP A 38 -2.68 5.29 -11.56
CA ASP A 38 -3.30 6.42 -10.85
C ASP A 38 -2.28 7.54 -10.62
N LEU A 39 -1.04 7.17 -10.30
CA LEU A 39 0.03 8.15 -10.15
C LEU A 39 0.37 8.82 -11.47
N GLU A 40 0.35 8.07 -12.56
CA GLU A 40 0.63 8.64 -13.87
C GLU A 40 -0.41 9.68 -14.27
N ILE A 41 -1.67 9.45 -13.91
CA ILE A 41 -2.73 10.41 -14.17
C ILE A 41 -2.56 11.67 -13.30
N GLU A 42 -2.23 11.49 -12.03
CA GLU A 42 -2.08 12.62 -11.10
C GLU A 42 -0.83 13.43 -11.42
N PHE A 43 0.26 12.77 -11.79
CA PHE A 43 1.55 13.42 -12.01
C PHE A 43 1.98 13.27 -13.47
N GLU A 44 1.24 13.92 -14.37
CA GLU A 44 1.45 13.79 -15.81
C GLU A 44 2.86 14.17 -16.25
N ARG A 45 3.51 15.09 -15.53
CA ARG A 45 4.84 15.57 -15.89
C ARG A 45 5.96 14.68 -15.35
N ALA A 46 5.64 13.75 -14.47
CA ALA A 46 6.64 12.88 -13.90
C ALA A 46 6.83 11.66 -14.80
N ASP A 47 8.08 11.22 -14.89
CA ASP A 47 8.41 10.05 -15.66
C ASP A 47 7.89 8.79 -14.96
N ARG A 48 7.31 7.89 -15.74
CA ARG A 48 6.77 6.64 -15.20
C ARG A 48 7.82 5.85 -14.42
N THR A 49 9.04 5.81 -14.93
CA THR A 49 10.14 5.12 -14.25
C THR A 49 10.42 5.71 -12.89
N THR A 50 10.39 7.04 -12.80
CA THR A 50 10.61 7.73 -11.52
C THR A 50 9.51 7.40 -10.53
N LEU A 51 8.25 7.42 -10.98
CA LEU A 51 7.11 7.06 -10.11
C LEU A 51 7.21 5.63 -9.64
N TYR A 52 7.55 4.71 -10.54
CA TYR A 52 7.69 3.31 -10.20
C TYR A 52 8.80 3.09 -9.17
N ARG A 53 9.95 3.73 -9.38
CA ARG A 53 11.08 3.63 -8.44
C ARG A 53 10.73 4.20 -7.08
N THR A 54 9.94 5.28 -7.06
CA THR A 54 9.49 5.87 -5.80
C THR A 54 8.64 4.86 -5.02
N LEU A 55 7.69 4.21 -5.70
CA LEU A 55 6.86 3.19 -5.06
C LEU A 55 7.71 2.03 -4.57
N LYS A 56 8.69 1.58 -5.34
CA LYS A 56 9.56 0.47 -4.94
C LYS A 56 10.42 0.84 -3.74
N THR A 57 10.92 2.08 -3.70
CA THR A 57 11.68 2.55 -2.55
C THR A 57 10.80 2.60 -1.30
N PHE A 58 9.59 3.11 -1.43
CA PHE A 58 8.64 3.18 -0.31
C PHE A 58 8.30 1.77 0.20
N GLU A 59 8.09 0.85 -0.70
CA GLU A 59 7.79 -0.54 -0.32
C GLU A 59 8.97 -1.20 0.38
N ALA A 60 10.16 -1.04 -0.18
CA ALA A 60 11.37 -1.65 0.40
C ALA A 60 11.66 -1.14 1.80
N LYS A 61 11.29 0.10 2.10
CA LYS A 61 11.51 0.70 3.41
C LYS A 61 10.33 0.51 4.37
N GLY A 62 9.29 -0.19 3.95
CA GLY A 62 8.17 -0.50 4.82
C GLY A 62 7.15 0.63 4.96
N LEU A 63 7.22 1.64 4.12
CA LEU A 63 6.26 2.75 4.16
C LEU A 63 4.92 2.37 3.52
N ILE A 64 4.98 1.62 2.44
CA ILE A 64 3.78 1.11 1.76
C ILE A 64 3.92 -0.38 1.52
N HIS A 65 2.81 -1.01 1.20
CA HIS A 65 2.81 -2.42 0.80
C HIS A 65 1.99 -2.58 -0.48
N HIS A 66 2.32 -3.59 -1.26
CA HIS A 66 1.55 -3.90 -2.45
C HIS A 66 0.44 -4.88 -2.11
N VAL A 67 -0.65 -4.78 -2.85
CA VAL A 67 -1.80 -5.67 -2.68
C VAL A 67 -2.20 -6.19 -4.05
N GLN A 68 -2.37 -7.50 -4.14
CA GLN A 68 -2.90 -8.14 -5.34
C GLN A 68 -4.31 -8.60 -5.03
N ASP A 69 -5.26 -8.09 -5.78
CA ASP A 69 -6.69 -8.37 -5.56
C ASP A 69 -7.24 -9.38 -6.57
N GLY A 70 -6.35 -10.05 -7.30
CA GLY A 70 -6.75 -10.97 -8.36
C GLY A 70 -6.79 -10.35 -9.73
N THR A 71 -6.57 -9.04 -9.84
CA THR A 71 -6.41 -8.37 -11.12
C THR A 71 -4.94 -8.36 -11.51
N GLU A 72 -4.64 -8.02 -12.76
CA GLU A 72 -3.25 -7.96 -13.22
C GLU A 72 -2.49 -6.78 -12.63
N ALA A 73 -3.19 -5.74 -12.22
CA ALA A 73 -2.56 -4.53 -11.72
C ALA A 73 -2.23 -4.66 -10.23
N VAL A 74 -0.99 -4.34 -9.88
CA VAL A 74 -0.57 -4.28 -8.48
C VAL A 74 -0.97 -2.92 -7.93
N LYS A 75 -1.55 -2.91 -6.74
CA LYS A 75 -1.93 -1.68 -6.05
C LYS A 75 -1.11 -1.50 -4.79
N TYR A 76 -1.00 -0.27 -4.34
CA TYR A 76 -0.18 0.09 -3.19
C TYR A 76 -0.99 0.87 -2.18
N ALA A 77 -0.72 0.62 -0.91
CA ALA A 77 -1.40 1.32 0.19
C ALA A 77 -0.39 1.63 1.29
N ILE A 78 -0.64 2.72 1.99
CA ILE A 78 0.20 3.10 3.13
C ILE A 78 -0.03 2.13 4.27
N CYS A 79 1.07 1.67 4.88
CA CYS A 79 1.00 0.82 6.05
C CYS A 79 0.60 1.66 7.25
N LYS A 80 -0.54 1.33 7.83
CA LYS A 80 -1.01 2.00 9.05
C LYS A 80 -0.51 1.30 10.30
N ALA A 81 0.01 0.10 10.15
CA ALA A 81 0.67 -0.63 11.23
C ALA A 81 2.18 -0.43 11.11
N ASP A 82 2.90 -0.72 12.20
CA ASP A 82 4.35 -0.59 12.22
C ASP A 82 4.98 -1.67 11.33
N CYS A 83 5.23 -1.31 10.09
CA CYS A 83 5.92 -2.18 9.15
C CYS A 83 7.37 -1.73 9.06
N LYS A 84 8.28 -2.54 9.56
CA LYS A 84 9.71 -2.24 9.53
C LYS A 84 10.36 -3.02 8.41
N ASN A 85 11.10 -2.30 7.55
CA ASN A 85 11.90 -2.90 6.49
C ASN A 85 11.12 -3.81 5.55
N GLY A 86 9.90 -3.41 5.22
CA GLY A 86 9.04 -4.17 4.34
C GLY A 86 8.48 -5.45 4.93
N ASN A 87 8.74 -5.68 6.20
CA ASN A 87 8.26 -6.87 6.89
C ASN A 87 6.91 -6.58 7.50
N HIS A 88 5.86 -7.00 6.84
CA HIS A 88 4.49 -6.85 7.35
C HIS A 88 4.18 -8.03 8.24
N GLN A 89 4.49 -7.90 9.52
CA GLN A 89 4.17 -8.95 10.47
C GLN A 89 2.69 -8.97 10.82
N ASP A 90 2.03 -7.82 10.69
CA ASP A 90 0.61 -7.74 10.90
C ASP A 90 -0.11 -7.89 9.58
N MET A 91 -0.69 -9.05 9.38
CA MET A 91 -1.49 -9.31 8.20
C MET A 91 -2.78 -8.52 8.30
N HIS A 92 -3.08 -7.77 7.24
CA HIS A 92 -4.32 -7.01 7.15
C HIS A 92 -5.28 -7.73 6.23
N LEU A 93 -6.56 -7.63 6.58
CA LEU A 93 -7.59 -7.97 5.62
C LEU A 93 -7.72 -6.79 4.65
N HIS A 94 -7.71 -7.10 3.36
CA HIS A 94 -7.97 -6.10 2.33
C HIS A 94 -9.34 -6.39 1.74
N PHE A 95 -10.10 -5.33 1.51
CA PHE A 95 -11.46 -5.46 0.99
C PHE A 95 -11.55 -4.82 -0.38
N HIS A 96 -11.98 -5.59 -1.36
CA HIS A 96 -12.18 -5.10 -2.72
C HIS A 96 -13.66 -4.89 -2.99
N CYS A 97 -14.04 -3.64 -3.27
CA CYS A 97 -15.41 -3.32 -3.61
C CYS A 97 -15.66 -3.60 -5.08
N SER A 98 -16.65 -4.42 -5.38
CA SER A 98 -16.97 -4.78 -6.75
C SER A 98 -17.68 -3.65 -7.52
N LYS A 99 -18.22 -2.67 -6.81
CA LYS A 99 -18.88 -1.53 -7.47
C LYS A 99 -17.93 -0.40 -7.82
N CYS A 100 -17.14 0.07 -6.86
CA CYS A 100 -16.24 1.19 -7.11
C CYS A 100 -14.80 0.77 -7.39
N ASN A 101 -14.49 -0.53 -7.30
CA ASN A 101 -13.15 -1.10 -7.49
C ASN A 101 -12.13 -0.58 -6.48
N GLY A 102 -12.59 0.02 -5.38
CA GLY A 102 -11.70 0.45 -4.32
C GLY A 102 -11.13 -0.73 -3.57
N LEU A 103 -9.87 -0.60 -3.16
CA LEU A 103 -9.20 -1.62 -2.37
C LEU A 103 -8.85 -1.01 -1.03
N PHE A 104 -9.52 -1.46 0.02
CA PHE A 104 -9.41 -0.88 1.36
C PHE A 104 -8.58 -1.78 2.26
N CYS A 105 -7.74 -1.16 3.07
CA CYS A 105 -6.97 -1.86 4.08
C CYS A 105 -7.73 -1.81 5.40
N LEU A 106 -8.05 -2.97 5.96
CA LEU A 106 -8.83 -3.07 7.18
C LEU A 106 -7.97 -3.66 8.31
N PRO A 107 -7.10 -2.86 8.94
CA PRO A 107 -6.17 -3.39 9.94
C PRO A 107 -6.83 -3.79 11.24
N LYS A 108 -8.05 -3.29 11.52
CA LYS A 108 -8.74 -3.60 12.76
C LYS A 108 -9.49 -4.93 12.73
N VAL A 109 -9.61 -5.53 11.54
CA VAL A 109 -10.26 -6.83 11.41
C VAL A 109 -9.27 -7.92 11.82
N LYS A 110 -9.69 -8.78 12.73
CA LYS A 110 -8.85 -9.87 13.19
C LYS A 110 -8.75 -10.96 12.14
N ILE A 111 -7.53 -11.39 11.86
CA ILE A 111 -7.28 -12.46 10.94
C ILE A 111 -6.96 -13.72 11.74
N PRO A 112 -7.62 -14.85 11.44
CA PRO A 112 -7.32 -16.09 12.14
C PRO A 112 -5.88 -16.53 11.91
N ASP A 113 -5.28 -17.15 12.92
CA ASP A 113 -3.94 -17.70 12.79
C ASP A 113 -4.00 -18.89 11.83
N ILE A 114 -3.26 -18.77 10.74
CA ILE A 114 -3.26 -19.79 9.71
C ILE A 114 -2.05 -20.69 9.90
N LYS A 115 -2.32 -21.98 10.16
CA LYS A 115 -1.28 -22.96 10.36
C LYS A 115 -1.13 -23.79 9.10
N LEU A 116 0.08 -23.86 8.59
CA LEU A 116 0.39 -24.67 7.43
C LEU A 116 0.81 -26.08 7.87
N PRO A 117 0.69 -27.08 6.97
CA PRO A 117 1.19 -28.40 7.28
C PRO A 117 2.68 -28.40 7.58
N GLU A 118 3.13 -29.41 8.29
CA GLU A 118 4.53 -29.54 8.64
C GLU A 118 5.41 -29.57 7.38
N GLY A 119 6.51 -28.86 7.43
CA GLY A 119 7.43 -28.76 6.30
C GLY A 119 7.16 -27.58 5.38
N PHE A 120 6.03 -26.90 5.54
CA PHE A 120 5.73 -25.71 4.74
C PHE A 120 6.27 -24.46 5.43
N GLN A 121 6.91 -23.60 4.65
CA GLN A 121 7.43 -22.31 5.16
C GLN A 121 6.62 -21.17 4.57
N LEU A 122 5.96 -20.40 5.42
CA LEU A 122 5.16 -19.26 5.00
C LEU A 122 6.08 -18.08 4.70
N GLN A 123 6.04 -17.60 3.46
CA GLN A 123 6.79 -16.40 3.07
C GLN A 123 5.89 -15.19 2.97
N GLU A 124 4.69 -15.40 2.45
CA GLU A 124 3.76 -14.29 2.25
C GLU A 124 2.34 -14.83 2.26
N ILE A 125 1.44 -14.03 2.79
CA ILE A 125 0.01 -14.36 2.77
C ILE A 125 -0.78 -13.09 2.43
N ASN A 126 -1.73 -13.23 1.53
CA ASN A 126 -2.61 -12.15 1.14
C ASN A 126 -4.04 -12.57 1.39
N LEU A 127 -4.77 -11.77 2.17
CA LEU A 127 -6.18 -12.01 2.44
C LEU A 127 -6.99 -10.87 1.82
N VAL A 128 -7.84 -11.21 0.88
CA VAL A 128 -8.67 -10.24 0.18
C VAL A 128 -10.12 -10.72 0.21
N ALA A 129 -11.00 -9.87 0.72
CA ALA A 129 -12.44 -10.11 0.66
C ALA A 129 -13.04 -9.24 -0.42
N ARG A 130 -14.04 -9.74 -1.10
CA ARG A 130 -14.74 -9.00 -2.14
C ARG A 130 -16.18 -8.78 -1.73
N GLY A 131 -16.70 -7.62 -2.04
CA GLY A 131 -18.06 -7.30 -1.70
C GLY A 131 -18.40 -5.88 -2.09
N ILE A 132 -19.26 -5.25 -1.33
CA ILE A 132 -19.70 -3.87 -1.57
C ILE A 132 -19.32 -3.04 -0.36
N CYS A 133 -18.59 -1.94 -0.59
CA CYS A 133 -18.14 -1.09 0.51
C CYS A 133 -19.30 -0.27 1.07
N ASN A 134 -19.08 0.36 2.22
CA ASN A 134 -20.12 1.12 2.90
C ASN A 134 -20.60 2.34 2.11
N ASP A 135 -19.76 2.88 1.23
CA ASP A 135 -20.13 4.03 0.40
C ASP A 135 -20.97 3.62 -0.81
N CYS A 136 -20.90 2.36 -1.22
CA CYS A 136 -21.62 1.85 -2.40
C CYS A 136 -22.92 1.13 -2.05
N ASP A 137 -23.12 0.85 -0.78
CA ASP A 137 -24.30 0.11 -0.32
C ASP A 137 -25.53 1.00 -0.29
#